data_0a66c8713dc1060bc939fcacceed2578
#
_entry.id   0a66c8713dc1060bc939fcacceed2578
#
_cell.length_a   1.000
_cell.length_b   1.000
_cell.length_c   1.000
_cell.angle_alpha   90.00
_cell.angle_beta   90.00
_cell.angle_gamma   90.00
#
_symmetry.space_group_name_H-M   'P 1'
#
loop_
_entity.id
_entity.type
_entity.pdbx_description
1 polymer ?
#
loop_
_entity_poly.entity_id
_entity_poly.type
_entity_poly.pdbx_seq_one_letter_code
_entity_poly.pdbx_strand_id
1 'polypeptide(L)'
;MRVIIEPDYQKLSQWAANYVASKINAANPTPEKPFVLGCPTGSSPLGMYKALIELNKQGKVSFQNVVTFNMDEYVGLPEDHPESYHTFMWKNFFNHIDIKKENVHILNGNATDLEAECANYEKQIAEIGGIDLFMGGIGPDGHIAFNEPGSSLSSRTRIKTLTTDTIIANSRFFDNDVNLSLIHISEPTRLR
;
A
#
# COMPACT_ATOMS: atom_id res chain seq x y z
N MET A 1 -8.76 14.34 14.57
CA MET A 1 -9.02 12.95 14.17
C MET A 1 -10.52 12.77 13.95
N ARG A 2 -10.94 12.09 12.87
CA ARG A 2 -12.34 11.73 12.61
C ARG A 2 -12.48 10.21 12.71
N VAL A 3 -13.45 9.73 13.49
CA VAL A 3 -13.75 8.30 13.63
C VAL A 3 -15.03 8.00 12.90
N ILE A 4 -15.02 6.96 12.06
CA ILE A 4 -16.17 6.45 11.32
C ILE A 4 -16.40 5.01 11.77
N ILE A 5 -17.59 4.72 12.22
CA ILE A 5 -17.98 3.38 12.68
C ILE A 5 -19.07 2.88 11.75
N GLU A 6 -18.79 1.76 11.10
CA GLU A 6 -19.72 1.09 10.20
C GLU A 6 -20.14 -0.26 10.79
N PRO A 7 -21.36 -0.74 10.51
CA PRO A 7 -21.91 -1.93 11.15
C PRO A 7 -21.19 -3.24 10.76
N ASP A 8 -20.55 -3.26 9.60
CA ASP A 8 -19.89 -4.45 9.07
C ASP A 8 -18.75 -4.09 8.10
N TYR A 9 -17.96 -5.11 7.75
CA TYR A 9 -16.83 -4.98 6.82
C TYR A 9 -17.25 -4.49 5.42
N GLN A 10 -18.42 -4.90 4.94
CA GLN A 10 -18.88 -4.52 3.61
C GLN A 10 -19.22 -3.02 3.56
N LYS A 11 -19.92 -2.51 4.58
CA LYS A 11 -20.25 -1.09 4.70
C LYS A 11 -19.00 -0.24 4.88
N LEU A 12 -18.06 -0.69 5.72
CA LEU A 12 -16.77 -0.04 5.90
C LEU A 12 -15.98 0.02 4.58
N SER A 13 -15.92 -1.08 3.86
CA SER A 13 -15.25 -1.16 2.56
C SER A 13 -15.86 -0.20 1.54
N GLN A 14 -17.18 -0.15 1.46
CA GLN A 14 -17.90 0.77 0.58
C GLN A 14 -17.68 2.23 0.97
N TRP A 15 -17.71 2.54 2.27
CA TRP A 15 -17.42 3.88 2.76
C TRP A 15 -16.00 4.31 2.38
N ALA A 16 -15.00 3.43 2.62
CA ALA A 16 -13.60 3.70 2.29
C ALA A 16 -13.40 3.94 0.78
N ALA A 17 -14.01 3.10 -0.07
CA ALA A 17 -13.95 3.26 -1.51
C ALA A 17 -14.57 4.59 -1.98
N ASN A 18 -15.74 4.95 -1.46
CA ASN A 18 -16.39 6.21 -1.78
C ASN A 18 -15.55 7.41 -1.31
N TYR A 19 -14.89 7.30 -0.16
CA TYR A 19 -14.00 8.33 0.35
C TYR A 19 -12.79 8.53 -0.57
N VAL A 20 -12.10 7.45 -0.96
CA VAL A 20 -10.97 7.51 -1.91
C VAL A 20 -11.42 8.11 -3.24
N ALA A 21 -12.50 7.59 -3.84
CA ALA A 21 -13.04 8.11 -5.10
C ALA A 21 -13.40 9.60 -5.01
N SER A 22 -14.00 10.03 -3.89
CA SER A 22 -14.34 11.44 -3.68
C SER A 22 -13.12 12.34 -3.61
N LYS A 23 -12.00 11.85 -3.01
CA LYS A 23 -10.74 12.59 -2.94
C LYS A 23 -10.07 12.73 -4.29
N ILE A 24 -10.02 11.63 -5.06
CA ILE A 24 -9.50 11.65 -6.43
C ILE A 24 -10.30 12.63 -7.30
N ASN A 25 -11.62 12.50 -7.28
CA ASN A 25 -12.50 13.36 -8.09
C ASN A 25 -12.42 14.85 -7.69
N ALA A 26 -12.33 15.13 -6.39
CA ALA A 26 -12.19 16.51 -5.89
C ALA A 26 -10.84 17.14 -6.27
N ALA A 27 -9.77 16.34 -6.36
CA ALA A 27 -8.47 16.80 -6.81
C ALA A 27 -8.41 17.08 -8.31
N ASN A 28 -9.32 16.48 -9.09
CA ASN A 28 -9.38 16.60 -10.57
C ASN A 28 -7.99 16.41 -11.23
N PRO A 29 -7.34 15.23 -11.06
CA PRO A 29 -5.94 15.03 -11.42
C PRO A 29 -5.71 15.13 -12.92
N THR A 30 -4.54 15.69 -13.29
CA THR A 30 -4.03 15.77 -14.67
C THR A 30 -2.69 15.04 -14.77
N PRO A 31 -2.16 14.79 -15.98
CA PRO A 31 -0.82 14.21 -16.13
C PRO A 31 0.28 15.02 -15.45
N GLU A 32 0.16 16.36 -15.43
CA GLU A 32 1.14 17.28 -14.83
C GLU A 32 0.95 17.41 -13.31
N LYS A 33 -0.26 17.10 -12.83
CA LYS A 33 -0.60 17.14 -11.40
C LYS A 33 -1.42 15.91 -11.03
N PRO A 34 -0.80 14.73 -10.94
CA PRO A 34 -1.49 13.50 -10.58
C PRO A 34 -1.97 13.52 -9.14
N PHE A 35 -2.95 12.67 -8.83
CA PHE A 35 -3.30 12.36 -7.45
C PHE A 35 -2.43 11.18 -6.96
N VAL A 36 -1.77 11.35 -5.83
CA VAL A 36 -0.85 10.34 -5.30
C VAL A 36 -1.50 9.57 -4.16
N LEU A 37 -1.69 8.27 -4.38
CA LEU A 37 -2.39 7.36 -3.46
C LEU A 37 -1.43 6.32 -2.87
N GLY A 38 -1.33 6.28 -1.54
CA GLY A 38 -0.67 5.20 -0.82
C GLY A 38 -1.58 3.99 -0.66
N CYS A 39 -1.09 2.81 -1.02
CA CYS A 39 -1.87 1.57 -1.10
C CYS A 39 -1.34 0.50 -0.12
N PRO A 40 -2.20 -0.05 0.76
CA PRO A 40 -1.86 -1.19 1.60
C PRO A 40 -2.12 -2.53 0.90
N THR A 41 -1.53 -3.58 1.42
CA THR A 41 -1.83 -4.97 1.08
C THR A 41 -2.60 -5.68 2.20
N GLY A 42 -2.80 -6.98 2.05
CA GLY A 42 -3.49 -7.82 3.04
C GLY A 42 -5.00 -7.91 2.86
N SER A 43 -5.66 -8.60 3.77
CA SER A 43 -7.09 -8.91 3.65
C SER A 43 -8.01 -7.72 3.90
N SER A 44 -7.60 -6.77 4.74
CA SER A 44 -8.43 -5.63 5.14
C SER A 44 -8.84 -4.72 3.98
N PRO A 45 -7.97 -4.32 3.04
CA PRO A 45 -8.33 -3.43 1.94
C PRO A 45 -9.06 -4.12 0.78
N LEU A 46 -9.16 -5.45 0.72
CA LEU A 46 -9.73 -6.16 -0.43
C LEU A 46 -11.16 -5.72 -0.78
N GLY A 47 -12.00 -5.51 0.23
CA GLY A 47 -13.37 -5.04 0.01
C GLY A 47 -13.41 -3.63 -0.58
N MET A 48 -12.53 -2.75 -0.11
CA MET A 48 -12.37 -1.39 -0.67
C MET A 48 -11.89 -1.45 -2.13
N TYR A 49 -10.88 -2.27 -2.46
CA TYR A 49 -10.40 -2.42 -3.84
C TYR A 49 -11.51 -2.94 -4.77
N LYS A 50 -12.27 -3.95 -4.35
CA LYS A 50 -13.42 -4.44 -5.13
C LYS A 50 -14.44 -3.33 -5.39
N ALA A 51 -14.76 -2.53 -4.38
CA ALA A 51 -15.69 -1.42 -4.55
C ALA A 51 -15.12 -0.29 -5.45
N LEU A 52 -13.82 0.01 -5.37
CA LEU A 52 -13.15 0.98 -6.26
C LEU A 52 -13.14 0.50 -7.72
N ILE A 53 -12.90 -0.80 -7.96
CA ILE A 53 -12.99 -1.40 -9.29
C ILE A 53 -14.38 -1.20 -9.89
N GLU A 54 -15.43 -1.44 -9.11
CA GLU A 54 -16.80 -1.23 -9.58
C GLU A 54 -17.10 0.26 -9.84
N LEU A 55 -16.61 1.17 -9.01
CA LEU A 55 -16.73 2.61 -9.25
C LEU A 55 -16.00 3.04 -10.54
N ASN A 56 -14.82 2.47 -10.80
CA ASN A 56 -14.07 2.74 -12.03
C ASN A 56 -14.79 2.20 -13.27
N LYS A 57 -15.28 0.96 -13.25
CA LYS A 57 -16.09 0.37 -14.34
C LYS A 57 -17.36 1.17 -14.64
N GLN A 58 -17.95 1.78 -13.62
CA GLN A 58 -19.12 2.66 -13.76
C GLN A 58 -18.78 4.08 -14.22
N GLY A 59 -17.50 4.40 -14.44
CA GLY A 59 -17.03 5.73 -14.80
C GLY A 59 -17.18 6.78 -13.69
N LYS A 60 -17.36 6.35 -12.43
CA LYS A 60 -17.50 7.24 -11.26
C LYS A 60 -16.17 7.73 -10.71
N VAL A 61 -15.08 7.05 -11.03
CA VAL A 61 -13.70 7.45 -10.72
C VAL A 61 -12.78 6.93 -11.81
N SER A 62 -11.75 7.70 -12.18
CA SER A 62 -10.68 7.28 -13.09
C SER A 62 -9.34 7.28 -12.37
N PHE A 63 -8.52 6.29 -12.66
CA PHE A 63 -7.16 6.15 -12.14
C PHE A 63 -6.09 6.51 -13.18
N GLN A 64 -6.46 7.00 -14.38
CA GLN A 64 -5.52 7.34 -15.46
C GLN A 64 -4.45 8.35 -15.05
N ASN A 65 -4.82 9.30 -14.17
CA ASN A 65 -3.91 10.32 -13.63
C ASN A 65 -3.70 10.13 -12.12
N VAL A 66 -3.80 8.90 -11.63
CA VAL A 66 -3.42 8.52 -10.27
C VAL A 66 -2.07 7.85 -10.31
N VAL A 67 -1.20 8.20 -9.37
CA VAL A 67 0.08 7.52 -9.11
C VAL A 67 -0.04 6.82 -7.77
N THR A 68 0.44 5.59 -7.69
CA THR A 68 0.34 4.80 -6.45
C THR A 68 1.70 4.45 -5.88
N PHE A 69 1.79 4.43 -4.55
CA PHE A 69 2.94 3.92 -3.79
C PHE A 69 2.46 2.88 -2.79
N ASN A 70 3.05 1.69 -2.83
CA ASN A 70 2.81 0.68 -1.80
C ASN A 70 3.69 0.93 -0.58
N MET A 71 3.21 0.54 0.60
CA MET A 71 3.89 0.85 1.86
C MET A 71 5.02 -0.11 2.21
N ASP A 72 5.04 -1.29 1.61
CA ASP A 72 6.02 -2.33 1.93
C ASP A 72 6.11 -3.42 0.85
N GLU A 73 7.17 -4.23 0.92
CA GLU A 73 7.36 -5.44 0.14
C GLU A 73 8.31 -6.41 0.89
N TYR A 74 8.22 -7.69 0.59
CA TYR A 74 9.11 -8.72 1.10
C TYR A 74 10.50 -8.63 0.45
N VAL A 75 11.55 -8.73 1.28
CA VAL A 75 12.92 -8.85 0.78
C VAL A 75 13.21 -10.29 0.38
N GLY A 76 13.78 -10.48 -0.81
CA GLY A 76 14.20 -11.77 -1.33
C GLY A 76 13.07 -12.65 -1.89
N LEU A 77 11.83 -12.13 -1.91
CA LEU A 77 10.72 -12.84 -2.52
C LEU A 77 10.59 -12.42 -3.99
N PRO A 78 10.54 -13.36 -4.97
CA PRO A 78 10.33 -13.01 -6.37
C PRO A 78 9.04 -12.22 -6.59
N GLU A 79 9.04 -11.26 -7.51
CA GLU A 79 7.87 -10.42 -7.80
C GLU A 79 6.66 -11.23 -8.25
N ASP A 80 6.88 -12.33 -8.98
CA ASP A 80 5.84 -13.24 -9.48
C ASP A 80 5.40 -14.29 -8.45
N HIS A 81 6.01 -14.30 -7.27
CA HIS A 81 5.57 -15.18 -6.19
C HIS A 81 4.12 -14.85 -5.80
N PRO A 82 3.24 -15.86 -5.57
CA PRO A 82 1.83 -15.63 -5.26
C PRO A 82 1.59 -14.71 -4.05
N GLU A 83 2.49 -14.71 -3.09
CA GLU A 83 2.39 -13.94 -1.84
C GLU A 83 3.19 -12.62 -1.87
N SER A 84 3.88 -12.28 -2.99
CA SER A 84 4.49 -10.96 -3.10
C SER A 84 3.41 -9.87 -3.10
N TYR A 85 3.72 -8.71 -2.56
CA TYR A 85 2.78 -7.59 -2.60
C TYR A 85 2.64 -7.04 -4.02
N HIS A 86 3.66 -7.20 -4.85
CA HIS A 86 3.57 -6.94 -6.27
C HIS A 86 2.47 -7.79 -6.92
N THR A 87 2.54 -9.13 -6.81
CA THR A 87 1.48 -10.03 -7.32
C THR A 87 0.12 -9.74 -6.69
N PHE A 88 0.06 -9.49 -5.38
CA PHE A 88 -1.17 -9.15 -4.69
C PHE A 88 -1.87 -7.94 -5.30
N MET A 89 -1.14 -6.84 -5.51
CA MET A 89 -1.71 -5.59 -6.01
C MET A 89 -2.18 -5.71 -7.46
N TRP A 90 -1.38 -6.33 -8.32
CA TRP A 90 -1.79 -6.54 -9.71
C TRP A 90 -3.00 -7.47 -9.81
N LYS A 91 -3.03 -8.57 -9.08
CA LYS A 91 -4.13 -9.54 -9.07
C LYS A 91 -5.43 -8.97 -8.54
N ASN A 92 -5.38 -8.15 -7.48
CA ASN A 92 -6.57 -7.73 -6.74
C ASN A 92 -7.04 -6.31 -7.08
N PHE A 93 -6.22 -5.49 -7.74
CA PHE A 93 -6.57 -4.09 -7.99
C PHE A 93 -6.10 -3.57 -9.36
N PHE A 94 -4.81 -3.48 -9.62
CA PHE A 94 -4.30 -2.71 -10.76
C PHE A 94 -4.72 -3.28 -12.12
N ASN A 95 -4.83 -4.61 -12.29
CA ASN A 95 -5.31 -5.22 -13.53
C ASN A 95 -6.78 -4.94 -13.85
N HIS A 96 -7.53 -4.38 -12.91
CA HIS A 96 -8.98 -4.22 -13.01
C HIS A 96 -9.44 -2.77 -13.16
N ILE A 97 -8.52 -1.81 -13.18
CA ILE A 97 -8.77 -0.37 -13.27
C ILE A 97 -7.96 0.26 -14.41
N ASP A 98 -8.27 1.50 -14.74
CA ASP A 98 -7.64 2.23 -15.85
C ASP A 98 -6.30 2.91 -15.49
N ILE A 99 -5.59 2.45 -14.46
CA ILE A 99 -4.28 2.98 -14.08
C ILE A 99 -3.21 2.63 -15.13
N LYS A 100 -2.29 3.55 -15.38
CA LYS A 100 -1.13 3.31 -16.21
C LYS A 100 -0.06 2.56 -15.43
N LYS A 101 0.62 1.59 -16.06
CA LYS A 101 1.65 0.78 -15.40
C LYS A 101 2.81 1.61 -14.85
N GLU A 102 3.21 2.64 -15.58
CA GLU A 102 4.27 3.57 -15.18
C GLU A 102 3.93 4.42 -13.95
N ASN A 103 2.66 4.47 -13.57
CA ASN A 103 2.18 5.18 -12.39
C ASN A 103 2.10 4.29 -11.13
N VAL A 104 2.49 3.03 -11.24
CA VAL A 104 2.46 2.09 -10.12
C VAL A 104 3.86 1.92 -9.56
N HIS A 105 4.07 2.28 -8.30
CA HIS A 105 5.33 2.13 -7.60
C HIS A 105 5.17 1.12 -6.45
N ILE A 106 5.95 0.06 -6.53
CA ILE A 106 6.08 -0.97 -5.48
C ILE A 106 7.57 -1.17 -5.26
N LEU A 107 7.99 -1.28 -4.01
CA LEU A 107 9.38 -1.50 -3.63
C LEU A 107 9.93 -2.78 -4.26
N ASN A 108 11.17 -2.73 -4.76
CA ASN A 108 11.85 -3.90 -5.28
C ASN A 108 12.61 -4.62 -4.15
N GLY A 109 11.98 -5.63 -3.54
CA GLY A 109 12.59 -6.46 -2.51
C GLY A 109 13.79 -7.32 -2.96
N ASN A 110 14.07 -7.34 -4.29
CA ASN A 110 15.18 -8.09 -4.90
C ASN A 110 16.27 -7.15 -5.45
N ALA A 111 16.26 -5.87 -5.10
CA ALA A 111 17.31 -4.94 -5.49
C ALA A 111 18.67 -5.38 -4.92
N THR A 112 19.73 -5.24 -5.72
CA THR A 112 21.11 -5.57 -5.32
C THR A 112 21.59 -4.69 -4.15
N ASP A 113 21.08 -3.46 -4.09
CA ASP A 113 21.32 -2.51 -3.01
C ASP A 113 19.97 -2.02 -2.48
N LEU A 114 19.52 -2.62 -1.38
CA LEU A 114 18.24 -2.32 -0.77
C LEU A 114 18.22 -0.94 -0.11
N GLU A 115 19.36 -0.42 0.35
CA GLU A 115 19.43 0.93 0.91
C GLU A 115 19.27 1.98 -0.20
N ALA A 116 19.91 1.76 -1.34
CA ALA A 116 19.72 2.59 -2.52
C ALA A 116 18.27 2.54 -3.04
N GLU A 117 17.63 1.36 -3.01
CA GLU A 117 16.20 1.20 -3.36
C GLU A 117 15.32 2.04 -2.43
N CYS A 118 15.52 1.92 -1.11
CA CYS A 118 14.80 2.73 -0.12
C CYS A 118 14.97 4.24 -0.37
N ALA A 119 16.21 4.67 -0.61
CA ALA A 119 16.51 6.08 -0.88
C ALA A 119 15.87 6.58 -2.18
N ASN A 120 15.88 5.75 -3.23
CA ASN A 120 15.26 6.08 -4.51
C ASN A 120 13.72 6.16 -4.39
N TYR A 121 13.11 5.26 -3.63
CA TYR A 121 11.68 5.29 -3.37
C TYR A 121 11.22 6.57 -2.67
N GLU A 122 11.94 6.98 -1.62
CA GLU A 122 11.73 8.27 -0.95
C GLU A 122 11.93 9.48 -1.89
N LYS A 123 12.93 9.39 -2.78
CA LYS A 123 13.19 10.43 -3.78
C LYS A 123 12.01 10.56 -4.76
N GLN A 124 11.49 9.45 -5.28
CA GLN A 124 10.33 9.44 -6.17
C GLN A 124 9.10 10.07 -5.51
N ILE A 125 8.83 9.73 -4.24
CA ILE A 125 7.75 10.34 -3.46
C ILE A 125 7.96 11.85 -3.29
N ALA A 126 9.18 12.29 -3.03
CA ALA A 126 9.49 13.71 -2.88
C ALA A 126 9.37 14.49 -4.20
N GLU A 127 9.85 13.93 -5.30
CA GLU A 127 9.82 14.55 -6.64
C GLU A 127 8.39 14.74 -7.15
N ILE A 128 7.49 13.79 -6.87
CA ILE A 128 6.06 13.93 -7.23
C ILE A 128 5.30 14.87 -6.29
N GLY A 129 5.96 15.34 -5.23
CA GLY A 129 5.38 16.28 -4.27
C GLY A 129 4.74 15.63 -3.04
N GLY A 130 4.98 14.33 -2.78
CA GLY A 130 4.47 13.57 -1.65
C GLY A 130 3.13 12.89 -1.94
N ILE A 131 2.58 12.20 -0.94
CA ILE A 131 1.35 11.40 -1.07
C ILE A 131 0.14 12.20 -0.57
N ASP A 132 -0.90 12.31 -1.41
CA ASP A 132 -2.12 13.08 -1.09
C ASP A 132 -3.04 12.33 -0.12
N LEU A 133 -3.11 11.00 -0.25
CA LEU A 133 -3.90 10.14 0.63
C LEU A 133 -3.19 8.81 0.80
N PHE A 134 -2.88 8.45 2.04
CA PHE A 134 -2.33 7.14 2.37
C PHE A 134 -3.38 6.29 3.09
N MET A 135 -3.66 5.10 2.54
CA MET A 135 -4.51 4.10 3.18
C MET A 135 -3.63 3.14 3.98
N GLY A 136 -3.99 2.83 5.19
CA GLY A 136 -3.21 1.93 6.04
C GLY A 136 -4.08 1.17 7.03
N GLY A 137 -3.67 -0.05 7.36
CA GLY A 137 -4.22 -0.81 8.46
C GLY A 137 -3.52 -0.48 9.78
N ILE A 138 -4.17 -0.78 10.89
CA ILE A 138 -3.58 -0.74 12.23
C ILE A 138 -3.56 -2.17 12.74
N GLY A 139 -2.39 -2.67 13.11
CA GLY A 139 -2.23 -3.99 13.72
C GLY A 139 -2.75 -4.04 15.17
N PRO A 140 -2.87 -5.25 15.74
CA PRO A 140 -3.42 -5.43 17.09
C PRO A 140 -2.57 -4.77 18.19
N ASP A 141 -1.29 -4.57 17.95
CA ASP A 141 -0.33 -3.87 18.83
C ASP A 141 -0.17 -2.38 18.49
N GLY A 142 -0.97 -1.88 17.53
CA GLY A 142 -0.97 -0.49 17.09
C GLY A 142 0.06 -0.16 16.01
N HIS A 143 0.75 -1.13 15.42
CA HIS A 143 1.65 -0.87 14.30
C HIS A 143 0.90 -0.40 13.06
N ILE A 144 1.53 0.46 12.26
CA ILE A 144 1.06 0.90 10.94
C ILE A 144 2.11 0.46 9.93
N ALA A 145 1.70 -0.25 8.87
CA ALA A 145 2.61 -1.00 7.99
C ALA A 145 3.46 -1.95 8.86
N PHE A 146 4.76 -2.07 8.61
CA PHE A 146 5.68 -2.81 9.50
C PHE A 146 6.46 -1.89 10.46
N ASN A 147 5.88 -0.74 10.81
CA ASN A 147 6.41 0.12 11.85
C ASN A 147 5.94 -0.38 13.23
N GLU A 148 6.69 -1.36 13.73
CA GLU A 148 6.49 -1.98 15.04
C GLU A 148 6.52 -0.97 16.19
N PRO A 149 5.94 -1.28 17.35
CA PRO A 149 6.02 -0.43 18.52
C PRO A 149 7.45 0.03 18.83
N GLY A 150 7.62 1.32 19.11
CA GLY A 150 8.94 1.94 19.30
C GLY A 150 9.61 2.44 17.99
N SER A 151 9.01 2.24 16.82
CA SER A 151 9.47 2.89 15.60
C SER A 151 9.28 4.41 15.66
N SER A 152 10.29 5.16 15.22
CA SER A 152 10.18 6.62 15.18
C SER A 152 9.20 7.07 14.09
N LEU A 153 8.33 8.03 14.41
CA LEU A 153 7.45 8.68 13.43
C LEU A 153 8.22 9.50 12.36
N SER A 154 9.50 9.78 12.60
CA SER A 154 10.38 10.46 11.64
C SER A 154 11.25 9.50 10.84
N SER A 155 11.09 8.19 11.01
CA SER A 155 11.86 7.21 10.22
C SER A 155 11.53 7.32 8.74
N ARG A 156 12.46 6.89 7.90
CA ARG A 156 12.34 6.83 6.44
C ARG A 156 12.08 5.40 6.01
N THR A 157 11.80 5.22 4.72
CA THR A 157 11.77 3.91 4.09
C THR A 157 13.08 3.18 4.37
N ARG A 158 12.98 1.96 4.88
CA ARG A 158 14.12 1.19 5.38
C ARG A 158 13.84 -0.30 5.40
N ILE A 159 14.89 -1.10 5.44
CA ILE A 159 14.80 -2.51 5.76
C ILE A 159 14.37 -2.65 7.22
N LYS A 160 13.41 -3.52 7.47
CA LYS A 160 12.88 -3.79 8.81
C LYS A 160 12.86 -5.28 9.08
N THR A 161 13.48 -5.70 10.18
CA THR A 161 13.28 -7.03 10.74
C THR A 161 12.02 -7.00 11.60
N LEU A 162 11.14 -7.95 11.38
CA LEU A 162 9.87 -8.04 12.10
C LEU A 162 10.05 -8.67 13.48
N THR A 163 9.13 -8.38 14.38
CA THR A 163 9.05 -9.10 15.66
C THR A 163 8.62 -10.55 15.43
N THR A 164 8.96 -11.42 16.37
CA THR A 164 8.60 -12.85 16.31
C THR A 164 7.09 -13.05 16.14
N ASP A 165 6.28 -12.27 16.83
CA ASP A 165 4.82 -12.36 16.75
C ASP A 165 4.30 -11.99 15.34
N THR A 166 4.86 -10.96 14.73
CA THR A 166 4.53 -10.56 13.35
C THR A 166 5.00 -11.61 12.34
N ILE A 167 6.18 -12.20 12.54
CA ILE A 167 6.71 -13.30 11.71
C ILE A 167 5.76 -14.50 11.77
N ILE A 168 5.36 -14.93 12.97
CA ILE A 168 4.42 -16.05 13.18
C ILE A 168 3.06 -15.73 12.53
N ALA A 169 2.55 -14.52 12.71
CA ALA A 169 1.28 -14.11 12.12
C ALA A 169 1.33 -14.14 10.58
N ASN A 170 2.46 -13.78 9.97
CA ASN A 170 2.63 -13.76 8.53
C ASN A 170 2.99 -15.13 7.94
N SER A 171 3.60 -16.05 8.70
CA SER A 171 4.00 -17.37 8.21
C SER A 171 2.83 -18.17 7.62
N ARG A 172 1.59 -17.91 8.05
CA ARG A 172 0.37 -18.49 7.48
C ARG A 172 0.22 -18.28 5.97
N PHE A 173 0.88 -17.27 5.41
CA PHE A 173 0.90 -17.00 3.96
C PHE A 173 2.01 -17.78 3.24
N PHE A 174 2.88 -18.46 3.97
CA PHE A 174 4.06 -19.17 3.49
C PHE A 174 4.10 -20.61 4.02
N ASP A 175 2.96 -21.30 4.04
CA ASP A 175 2.83 -22.68 4.54
C ASP A 175 3.42 -22.88 5.94
N ASN A 176 3.36 -21.83 6.78
CA ASN A 176 3.96 -21.72 8.11
C ASN A 176 5.51 -21.68 8.10
N ASP A 177 6.15 -21.35 6.98
CA ASP A 177 7.59 -21.10 6.95
C ASP A 177 7.89 -19.71 7.52
N VAL A 178 8.46 -19.68 8.72
CA VAL A 178 8.84 -18.45 9.43
C VAL A 178 10.05 -17.75 8.79
N ASN A 179 10.83 -18.43 7.95
CA ASN A 179 12.04 -17.86 7.36
C ASN A 179 11.73 -16.90 6.21
N LEU A 180 10.61 -17.07 5.51
CA LEU A 180 10.20 -16.24 4.38
C LEU A 180 9.58 -14.90 4.80
N SER A 181 9.24 -14.72 6.07
CA SER A 181 8.61 -13.50 6.58
C SER A 181 9.55 -12.60 7.39
N LEU A 182 10.88 -12.84 7.33
CA LEU A 182 11.83 -12.22 8.27
C LEU A 182 12.18 -10.77 8.00
N ILE A 183 12.14 -10.30 6.74
CA ILE A 183 12.65 -8.97 6.37
C ILE A 183 11.68 -8.31 5.39
N HIS A 184 11.32 -7.06 5.67
CA HIS A 184 10.49 -6.21 4.80
C HIS A 184 11.16 -4.87 4.57
N ILE A 185 10.89 -4.25 3.42
CA ILE A 185 11.11 -2.83 3.22
C ILE A 185 9.80 -2.13 3.56
N SER A 186 9.84 -1.19 4.49
CA SER A 186 8.65 -0.48 4.95
C SER A 186 8.83 1.02 4.84
N GLU A 187 7.86 1.68 4.23
CA GLU A 187 7.76 3.13 4.21
C GLU A 187 7.10 3.64 5.50
N PRO A 188 7.66 4.68 6.16
CA PRO A 188 6.94 5.36 7.21
C PRO A 188 5.81 6.19 6.61
N THR A 189 4.60 5.97 7.10
CA THR A 189 3.42 6.76 6.75
C THR A 189 3.64 8.22 7.13
N ARG A 190 4.08 9.06 6.20
CA ARG A 190 4.09 10.51 6.35
C ARG A 190 2.83 11.09 5.75
N LEU A 191 1.97 11.54 6.62
CA LEU A 191 0.97 12.53 6.26
C LEU A 191 1.67 13.89 6.14
N ARG A 192 1.37 14.64 5.10
CA ARG A 192 1.73 16.05 4.97
C ARG A 192 1.08 16.89 6.06
#